data_619a14cecd7097a71a82309391e1b68d
#
_entry.id   619a14cecd7097a71a82309391e1b68d
#
_cell.length_a   1.000
_cell.length_b   1.000
_cell.length_c   1.000
_cell.angle_alpha   90.00
_cell.angle_beta   90.00
_cell.angle_gamma   90.00
#
_symmetry.space_group_name_H-M   'P 1'
#
loop_
_entity.id
_entity.type
_entity.pdbx_description
1 polymer ?
#
loop_
_entity_poly.entity_id
_entity_poly.type
_entity_poly.pdbx_seq_one_letter_code
_entity_poly.pdbx_strand_id
1 'polypeptide(L)'
;KLDHLAEETIQEIEHVLHTNERPSRGRFHDGRGVDYRTKMVEMHISEIGFCAGHSASGVWTNEKGETTVPGLYGAGDMASIPHSYMLGAFVFGEICGVNAAEFAEGREFAELDMDFIISERDRILAPMKRTDGIPPSQFEYKVRRLVNDYLQPPKVTKKMDIGLQRLIAMEDDIQHLFARDAHELLRANEAQHVYDCAKMAAVASMYRTESRWGLYHH
;
A
#
# COMPACT_ATOMS: atom_id res chain seq x y z
N LYS A 1 19.45 -3.75 -22.78
CA LYS A 1 19.13 -3.64 -24.22
C LYS A 1 18.24 -4.79 -24.65
N LEU A 2 17.45 -4.58 -25.69
CA LEU A 2 16.45 -5.54 -26.19
C LEU A 2 16.90 -6.27 -27.46
N ASP A 3 18.19 -6.33 -27.72
CA ASP A 3 18.80 -6.95 -28.91
C ASP A 3 18.54 -8.47 -29.06
N HIS A 4 17.93 -9.09 -28.06
CA HIS A 4 17.50 -10.48 -28.08
C HIS A 4 16.05 -10.70 -28.54
N LEU A 5 15.29 -9.61 -28.75
CA LEU A 5 13.91 -9.66 -29.21
C LEU A 5 13.83 -9.48 -30.72
N ALA A 6 12.74 -9.95 -31.32
CA ALA A 6 12.44 -9.67 -32.72
C ALA A 6 12.21 -8.17 -32.96
N GLU A 7 12.57 -7.69 -34.12
CA GLU A 7 12.47 -6.26 -34.47
C GLU A 7 11.04 -5.73 -34.35
N GLU A 8 10.05 -6.51 -34.75
CA GLU A 8 8.64 -6.16 -34.66
C GLU A 8 8.21 -5.97 -33.20
N THR A 9 8.73 -6.80 -32.29
CA THR A 9 8.46 -6.69 -30.86
C THR A 9 9.07 -5.42 -30.27
N ILE A 10 10.28 -5.07 -30.69
CA ILE A 10 10.94 -3.83 -30.23
C ILE A 10 10.16 -2.61 -30.71
N GLN A 11 9.74 -2.60 -31.96
CA GLN A 11 8.93 -1.52 -32.54
C GLN A 11 7.58 -1.36 -31.82
N GLU A 12 6.95 -2.47 -31.47
CA GLU A 12 5.72 -2.44 -30.67
C GLU A 12 5.95 -1.85 -29.26
N ILE A 13 7.02 -2.23 -28.59
CA ILE A 13 7.41 -1.65 -27.29
C ILE A 13 7.66 -0.15 -27.42
N GLU A 14 8.39 0.26 -28.45
CA GLU A 14 8.63 1.69 -28.73
C GLU A 14 7.32 2.44 -28.97
N HIS A 15 6.43 1.88 -29.79
CA HIS A 15 5.14 2.48 -30.08
C HIS A 15 4.30 2.66 -28.83
N VAL A 16 4.15 1.61 -28.03
CA VAL A 16 3.37 1.63 -26.78
C VAL A 16 3.93 2.64 -25.78
N LEU A 17 5.26 2.67 -25.61
CA LEU A 17 5.91 3.62 -24.71
C LEU A 17 5.73 5.08 -25.15
N HIS A 18 5.68 5.35 -26.45
CA HIS A 18 5.56 6.71 -26.99
C HIS A 18 4.12 7.22 -27.09
N THR A 19 3.16 6.31 -27.19
CA THR A 19 1.76 6.68 -27.45
C THR A 19 0.82 6.47 -26.29
N ASN A 20 0.82 5.29 -25.69
CA ASN A 20 -0.27 4.88 -24.78
C ASN A 20 0.14 4.89 -23.33
N GLU A 21 1.23 4.19 -23.01
CA GLU A 21 1.54 3.92 -21.61
C GLU A 21 2.30 5.06 -20.92
N ARG A 22 3.38 5.54 -21.54
CA ARG A 22 4.25 6.53 -20.89
C ARG A 22 4.91 7.47 -21.90
N PRO A 23 4.16 8.32 -22.57
CA PRO A 23 4.71 9.21 -23.61
C PRO A 23 5.79 10.16 -23.08
N SER A 24 5.75 10.54 -21.80
CA SER A 24 6.82 11.32 -21.17
C SER A 24 8.13 10.56 -21.06
N ARG A 25 8.09 9.24 -20.83
CA ARG A 25 9.29 8.38 -20.80
C ARG A 25 9.86 8.19 -22.20
N GLY A 26 9.02 7.97 -23.20
CA GLY A 26 9.44 7.92 -24.59
C GLY A 26 10.22 9.17 -24.99
N ARG A 27 9.67 10.36 -24.76
CA ARG A 27 10.34 11.64 -25.00
C ARG A 27 11.64 11.82 -24.22
N PHE A 28 11.67 11.35 -22.98
CA PHE A 28 12.89 11.39 -22.16
C PHE A 28 14.01 10.53 -22.76
N HIS A 29 13.69 9.37 -23.29
CA HIS A 29 14.65 8.49 -23.95
C HIS A 29 15.10 9.06 -25.30
N ASP A 30 14.17 9.57 -26.12
CA ASP A 30 14.48 10.22 -27.42
C ASP A 30 15.44 11.38 -27.23
N GLY A 31 15.20 12.26 -26.29
CA GLY A 31 16.05 13.39 -26.00
C GLY A 31 17.47 13.02 -25.54
N ARG A 32 17.72 11.76 -25.23
CA ARG A 32 19.03 11.21 -24.86
C ARG A 32 19.61 10.26 -25.89
N GLY A 33 18.96 10.11 -27.02
CA GLY A 33 19.40 9.20 -28.08
C GLY A 33 19.46 7.73 -27.62
N VAL A 34 18.48 7.32 -26.78
CA VAL A 34 18.38 5.94 -26.32
C VAL A 34 17.74 5.10 -27.42
N ASP A 35 18.52 4.21 -27.97
CA ASP A 35 18.06 3.14 -28.86
C ASP A 35 18.04 1.84 -28.06
N TYR A 36 16.86 1.24 -27.92
CA TYR A 36 16.67 0.03 -27.11
C TYR A 36 17.42 -1.21 -27.61
N ARG A 37 17.87 -1.19 -28.88
CA ARG A 37 18.66 -2.26 -29.49
C ARG A 37 20.10 -2.25 -28.99
N THR A 38 20.64 -1.05 -28.80
CA THR A 38 22.07 -0.85 -28.57
C THR A 38 22.40 -0.37 -27.16
N LYS A 39 21.50 0.38 -26.52
CA LYS A 39 21.71 0.95 -25.18
C LYS A 39 21.15 0.07 -24.09
N MET A 40 21.86 0.02 -22.99
CA MET A 40 21.28 -0.51 -21.75
C MET A 40 20.24 0.47 -21.24
N VAL A 41 19.03 -0.02 -21.02
CA VAL A 41 17.95 0.73 -20.36
C VAL A 41 17.69 0.11 -19.01
N GLU A 42 17.44 0.96 -18.04
CA GLU A 42 17.02 0.53 -16.71
C GLU A 42 15.63 -0.12 -16.82
N MET A 43 15.58 -1.39 -16.48
CA MET A 43 14.31 -2.12 -16.39
C MET A 43 13.71 -1.89 -15.01
N HIS A 44 12.60 -1.21 -14.98
CA HIS A 44 11.86 -1.01 -13.76
C HIS A 44 10.80 -2.09 -13.61
N ILE A 45 11.02 -3.01 -12.71
CA ILE A 45 10.02 -4.00 -12.32
C ILE A 45 9.07 -3.32 -11.33
N SER A 46 8.18 -2.47 -11.81
CA SER A 46 7.28 -1.73 -10.92
C SER A 46 6.10 -2.55 -10.45
N GLU A 47 5.74 -3.59 -11.18
CA GLU A 47 4.46 -4.24 -11.00
C GLU A 47 4.53 -5.77 -10.87
N ILE A 48 5.65 -6.38 -11.15
CA ILE A 48 5.85 -7.81 -10.95
C ILE A 48 5.92 -8.11 -9.46
N GLY A 49 5.09 -9.00 -8.99
CA GLY A 49 5.04 -9.43 -7.60
C GLY A 49 3.99 -8.74 -6.75
N PHE A 50 3.63 -7.50 -7.06
CA PHE A 50 2.55 -6.78 -6.35
C PHE A 50 1.48 -6.20 -7.25
N CYS A 51 1.65 -6.28 -8.52
CA CYS A 51 0.71 -5.73 -9.47
C CYS A 51 -0.62 -6.44 -9.46
N ALA A 52 -0.63 -7.65 -9.06
CA ALA A 52 -1.84 -8.31 -8.64
C ALA A 52 -2.54 -7.55 -7.50
N GLY A 53 -1.86 -6.57 -6.91
CA GLY A 53 -2.41 -5.66 -5.94
C GLY A 53 -3.59 -4.85 -6.41
N HIS A 54 -3.72 -4.65 -7.68
CA HIS A 54 -4.95 -4.09 -8.23
C HIS A 54 -6.14 -5.04 -8.14
N SER A 55 -6.02 -6.14 -7.53
CA SER A 55 -7.10 -7.09 -7.33
C SER A 55 -7.89 -6.76 -6.07
N ALA A 56 -9.12 -7.19 -6.05
CA ALA A 56 -10.08 -7.10 -4.97
C ALA A 56 -9.51 -7.59 -3.60
N SER A 57 -8.60 -6.82 -3.04
CA SER A 57 -8.00 -7.06 -1.73
C SER A 57 -7.99 -5.77 -0.92
N GLY A 58 -8.38 -5.84 0.33
CA GLY A 58 -8.50 -4.68 1.20
C GLY A 58 -9.56 -4.88 2.25
N VAL A 59 -10.15 -3.78 2.71
CA VAL A 59 -11.23 -3.81 3.67
C VAL A 59 -12.46 -4.49 3.05
N TRP A 60 -13.03 -5.45 3.77
CA TRP A 60 -14.26 -6.09 3.32
C TRP A 60 -15.41 -5.08 3.29
N THR A 61 -16.17 -5.10 2.20
CA THR A 61 -17.38 -4.27 2.03
C THR A 61 -18.50 -5.09 1.39
N ASN A 62 -19.73 -4.73 1.69
CA ASN A 62 -20.90 -5.28 1.01
C ASN A 62 -21.17 -4.53 -0.31
N GLU A 63 -22.26 -4.85 -0.99
CA GLU A 63 -22.68 -4.23 -2.24
C GLU A 63 -23.01 -2.74 -2.15
N LYS A 64 -23.21 -2.20 -0.94
CA LYS A 64 -23.41 -0.78 -0.66
C LYS A 64 -22.12 -0.05 -0.30
N GLY A 65 -21.00 -0.77 -0.26
CA GLY A 65 -19.73 -0.24 0.17
C GLY A 65 -19.57 -0.09 1.69
N GLU A 66 -20.52 -0.64 2.47
CA GLU A 66 -20.45 -0.61 3.95
C GLU A 66 -19.43 -1.61 4.44
N THR A 67 -18.62 -1.22 5.41
CA THR A 67 -17.72 -2.12 6.13
C THR A 67 -18.44 -2.80 7.30
N THR A 68 -17.70 -3.58 8.08
CA THR A 68 -18.23 -4.15 9.34
C THR A 68 -18.42 -3.10 10.44
N VAL A 69 -17.92 -1.88 10.26
CA VAL A 69 -18.07 -0.78 11.19
C VAL A 69 -19.19 0.14 10.70
N PRO A 70 -20.30 0.29 11.44
CA PRO A 70 -21.41 1.13 11.03
C PRO A 70 -20.99 2.58 10.74
N GLY A 71 -21.37 3.09 9.56
CA GLY A 71 -21.01 4.43 9.13
C GLY A 71 -19.63 4.56 8.48
N LEU A 72 -18.86 3.48 8.40
CA LEU A 72 -17.60 3.43 7.68
C LEU A 72 -17.78 2.72 6.33
N TYR A 73 -17.42 3.41 5.26
CA TYR A 73 -17.53 2.93 3.89
C TYR A 73 -16.16 2.79 3.24
N GLY A 74 -16.02 1.89 2.27
CA GLY A 74 -14.77 1.65 1.56
C GLY A 74 -14.97 1.54 0.07
N ALA A 75 -14.17 2.30 -0.70
CA ALA A 75 -14.16 2.26 -2.16
C ALA A 75 -12.73 2.35 -2.71
N GLY A 76 -12.53 1.97 -3.97
CA GLY A 76 -11.23 2.00 -4.62
C GLY A 76 -10.30 0.89 -4.13
N ASP A 77 -9.01 1.12 -4.29
CA ASP A 77 -7.96 0.12 -4.04
C ASP A 77 -7.85 -0.34 -2.57
N MET A 78 -8.43 0.40 -1.65
CA MET A 78 -8.46 0.03 -0.24
C MET A 78 -9.56 -0.99 0.12
N ALA A 79 -10.50 -1.24 -0.78
CA ALA A 79 -11.65 -2.11 -0.53
C ALA A 79 -11.53 -3.43 -1.32
N SER A 80 -12.16 -4.49 -0.82
CA SER A 80 -12.25 -5.77 -1.52
C SER A 80 -13.36 -5.77 -2.57
N ILE A 81 -13.27 -4.85 -3.52
CA ILE A 81 -14.21 -4.68 -4.62
C ILE A 81 -13.60 -5.16 -5.94
N PRO A 82 -14.44 -5.47 -6.97
CA PRO A 82 -13.92 -5.77 -8.29
C PRO A 82 -13.03 -4.66 -8.80
N HIS A 83 -11.83 -5.06 -9.22
CA HIS A 83 -10.86 -4.10 -9.71
C HIS A 83 -11.19 -3.68 -11.15
N SER A 84 -11.18 -2.40 -11.40
CA SER A 84 -11.15 -1.81 -12.74
C SER A 84 -10.53 -0.41 -12.71
N TYR A 85 -9.39 -0.30 -12.06
CA TYR A 85 -8.64 0.95 -11.93
C TYR A 85 -9.54 2.11 -11.45
N MET A 86 -9.45 3.25 -12.12
CA MET A 86 -10.25 4.42 -11.79
C MET A 86 -11.76 4.18 -11.97
N LEU A 87 -12.17 3.34 -12.90
CA LEU A 87 -13.59 3.07 -13.12
C LEU A 87 -14.24 2.43 -11.88
N GLY A 88 -13.58 1.41 -11.31
CA GLY A 88 -14.05 0.81 -10.06
C GLY A 88 -14.08 1.80 -8.90
N ALA A 89 -13.05 2.65 -8.79
CA ALA A 89 -12.99 3.67 -7.75
C ALA A 89 -14.11 4.69 -7.88
N PHE A 90 -14.44 5.15 -9.08
CA PHE A 90 -15.55 6.09 -9.31
C PHE A 90 -16.93 5.46 -9.06
N VAL A 91 -17.17 4.27 -9.60
CA VAL A 91 -18.47 3.58 -9.43
C VAL A 91 -18.74 3.27 -7.96
N PHE A 92 -17.78 2.66 -7.28
CA PHE A 92 -17.95 2.33 -5.86
C PHE A 92 -17.86 3.57 -4.97
N GLY A 93 -17.13 4.60 -5.37
CA GLY A 93 -17.13 5.89 -4.70
C GLY A 93 -18.51 6.55 -4.72
N GLU A 94 -19.22 6.50 -5.85
CA GLU A 94 -20.60 6.97 -5.96
C GLU A 94 -21.54 6.14 -5.08
N ILE A 95 -21.48 4.82 -5.16
CA ILE A 95 -22.27 3.90 -4.34
C ILE A 95 -22.06 4.20 -2.85
N CYS A 96 -20.82 4.30 -2.41
CA CYS A 96 -20.47 4.63 -1.02
C CYS A 96 -20.99 6.00 -0.62
N GLY A 97 -20.84 7.01 -1.49
CA GLY A 97 -21.29 8.37 -1.21
C GLY A 97 -22.78 8.47 -1.01
N VAL A 98 -23.58 7.84 -1.88
CA VAL A 98 -25.04 7.79 -1.76
C VAL A 98 -25.46 7.08 -0.47
N ASN A 99 -24.95 5.88 -0.22
CA ASN A 99 -25.31 5.11 0.98
C ASN A 99 -24.82 5.78 2.27
N ALA A 100 -23.67 6.44 2.26
CA ALA A 100 -23.18 7.21 3.40
C ALA A 100 -24.08 8.42 3.71
N ALA A 101 -24.56 9.12 2.67
CA ALA A 101 -25.50 10.22 2.83
C ALA A 101 -26.84 9.74 3.40
N GLU A 102 -27.39 8.64 2.88
CA GLU A 102 -28.60 8.01 3.41
C GLU A 102 -28.41 7.57 4.87
N PHE A 103 -27.25 7.00 5.20
CA PHE A 103 -26.92 6.61 6.57
C PHE A 103 -26.88 7.83 7.52
N ALA A 104 -26.35 8.95 7.04
CA ALA A 104 -26.24 10.18 7.85
C ALA A 104 -27.57 10.92 8.01
N GLU A 105 -28.54 10.70 7.11
CA GLU A 105 -29.80 11.39 7.13
C GLU A 105 -30.57 11.13 8.43
N GLY A 106 -31.00 12.21 9.08
CA GLY A 106 -31.75 12.16 10.35
C GLY A 106 -30.95 11.72 11.57
N ARG A 107 -29.62 11.58 11.44
CA ARG A 107 -28.74 11.28 12.59
C ARG A 107 -28.16 12.57 13.16
N GLU A 108 -28.12 12.64 14.47
CA GLU A 108 -27.38 13.68 15.17
C GLU A 108 -25.90 13.33 15.26
N PHE A 109 -25.06 14.35 15.43
CA PHE A 109 -23.64 14.14 15.70
C PHE A 109 -23.48 13.40 17.03
N ALA A 110 -22.59 12.41 17.04
CA ALA A 110 -22.23 11.73 18.28
C ALA A 110 -21.58 12.71 19.27
N GLU A 111 -21.82 12.50 20.55
CA GLU A 111 -21.06 13.21 21.59
C GLU A 111 -19.57 12.86 21.45
N LEU A 112 -18.74 13.89 21.54
CA LEU A 112 -17.30 13.72 21.46
C LEU A 112 -16.75 13.24 22.80
N ASP A 113 -16.11 12.09 22.80
CA ASP A 113 -15.29 11.65 23.92
C ASP A 113 -14.00 12.48 23.98
N MET A 114 -14.02 13.52 24.80
CA MET A 114 -12.90 14.45 24.95
C MET A 114 -11.67 13.77 25.55
N ASP A 115 -11.82 12.80 26.43
CA ASP A 115 -10.71 12.07 27.03
C ASP A 115 -10.00 11.20 25.97
N PHE A 116 -10.78 10.55 25.11
CA PHE A 116 -10.24 9.84 23.96
C PHE A 116 -9.50 10.78 23.01
N ILE A 117 -10.09 11.92 22.65
CA ILE A 117 -9.45 12.92 21.75
C ILE A 117 -8.12 13.41 22.33
N ILE A 118 -8.09 13.70 23.64
CA ILE A 118 -6.88 14.15 24.32
C ILE A 118 -5.83 13.04 24.32
N SER A 119 -6.22 11.81 24.59
CA SER A 119 -5.30 10.67 24.60
C SER A 119 -4.69 10.42 23.21
N GLU A 120 -5.49 10.51 22.16
CA GLU A 120 -5.01 10.36 20.78
C GLU A 120 -4.09 11.52 20.35
N ARG A 121 -4.44 12.76 20.70
CA ARG A 121 -3.53 13.88 20.51
C ARG A 121 -2.18 13.65 21.19
N ASP A 122 -2.21 13.19 22.42
CA ASP A 122 -0.99 12.97 23.20
C ASP A 122 -0.17 11.80 22.64
N ARG A 123 -0.82 10.76 22.14
CA ARG A 123 -0.19 9.65 21.41
C ARG A 123 0.52 10.15 20.15
N ILE A 124 -0.18 10.93 19.31
CA ILE A 124 0.36 11.48 18.07
C ILE A 124 1.59 12.36 18.34
N LEU A 125 1.54 13.19 19.40
CA LEU A 125 2.59 14.14 19.75
C LEU A 125 3.72 13.53 20.60
N ALA A 126 3.54 12.30 21.10
CA ALA A 126 4.49 11.65 22.01
C ALA A 126 5.93 11.56 21.44
N PRO A 127 6.17 11.31 20.15
CA PRO A 127 7.52 11.28 19.60
C PRO A 127 8.31 12.58 19.80
N MET A 128 7.64 13.74 19.77
CA MET A 128 8.30 15.03 20.00
C MET A 128 8.59 15.32 21.47
N LYS A 129 7.97 14.62 22.39
CA LYS A 129 8.20 14.77 23.84
C LYS A 129 9.43 14.00 24.33
N ARG A 130 9.99 13.12 23.47
CA ARG A 130 11.16 12.30 23.79
C ARG A 130 12.45 13.02 23.35
N THR A 131 13.50 12.80 24.09
CA THR A 131 14.82 13.38 23.80
C THR A 131 15.73 12.44 23.01
N ASP A 132 15.40 11.14 23.05
CA ASP A 132 16.10 10.06 22.35
C ASP A 132 15.13 8.94 21.99
N GLY A 133 15.61 7.95 21.25
CA GLY A 133 14.83 6.80 20.84
C GLY A 133 15.16 6.32 19.44
N ILE A 134 14.20 5.70 18.80
CA ILE A 134 14.34 5.13 17.46
C ILE A 134 13.95 6.18 16.41
N PRO A 135 14.84 6.56 15.49
CA PRO A 135 14.47 7.43 14.38
C PRO A 135 13.40 6.79 13.49
N PRO A 136 12.39 7.54 13.01
CA PRO A 136 11.33 7.02 12.16
C PRO A 136 11.84 6.27 10.93
N SER A 137 12.86 6.81 10.28
CA SER A 137 13.49 6.19 9.09
C SER A 137 14.12 4.82 9.40
N GLN A 138 14.69 4.66 10.58
CA GLN A 138 15.27 3.37 11.00
C GLN A 138 14.18 2.33 11.25
N PHE A 139 13.09 2.71 11.90
CA PHE A 139 11.96 1.82 12.14
C PHE A 139 11.28 1.42 10.83
N GLU A 140 10.97 2.40 9.97
CA GLU A 140 10.39 2.15 8.64
C GLU A 140 11.27 1.21 7.81
N TYR A 141 12.59 1.42 7.79
CA TYR A 141 13.52 0.54 7.09
C TYR A 141 13.45 -0.90 7.61
N LYS A 142 13.39 -1.10 8.93
CA LYS A 142 13.26 -2.44 9.53
C LYS A 142 11.96 -3.12 9.07
N VAL A 143 10.82 -2.41 9.11
CA VAL A 143 9.53 -2.95 8.67
C VAL A 143 9.59 -3.33 7.19
N ARG A 144 10.04 -2.43 6.32
CA ARG A 144 10.15 -2.69 4.87
C ARG A 144 11.07 -3.86 4.57
N ARG A 145 12.21 -3.95 5.26
CA ARG A 145 13.15 -5.05 5.11
C ARG A 145 12.52 -6.38 5.52
N LEU A 146 11.80 -6.39 6.63
CA LEU A 146 11.11 -7.58 7.12
C LEU A 146 10.03 -8.06 6.15
N VAL A 147 9.20 -7.14 5.64
CA VAL A 147 8.20 -7.45 4.61
C VAL A 147 8.86 -8.04 3.37
N ASN A 148 9.94 -7.42 2.91
CA ASN A 148 10.68 -7.90 1.74
C ASN A 148 11.26 -9.31 1.94
N ASP A 149 11.82 -9.57 3.10
CA ASP A 149 12.51 -10.85 3.35
C ASP A 149 11.54 -12.00 3.64
N TYR A 150 10.36 -11.75 4.23
CA TYR A 150 9.49 -12.79 4.77
C TYR A 150 8.07 -12.83 4.20
N LEU A 151 7.54 -11.74 3.68
CA LEU A 151 6.13 -11.62 3.30
C LEU A 151 5.91 -11.44 1.80
N GLN A 152 6.99 -11.32 1.02
CA GLN A 152 6.90 -11.27 -0.43
C GLN A 152 6.69 -12.64 -1.08
N PRO A 153 6.10 -12.69 -2.28
CA PRO A 153 6.03 -13.89 -3.08
C PRO A 153 7.42 -14.49 -3.40
N PRO A 154 7.55 -15.80 -3.49
CA PRO A 154 6.53 -16.79 -3.17
C PRO A 154 6.25 -16.84 -1.66
N LYS A 155 4.97 -16.80 -1.30
CA LYS A 155 4.53 -16.79 0.11
C LYS A 155 4.47 -18.22 0.65
N VAL A 156 5.41 -18.54 1.51
CA VAL A 156 5.52 -19.83 2.18
C VAL A 156 5.11 -19.68 3.64
N THR A 157 4.19 -20.53 4.11
CA THR A 157 3.62 -20.45 5.47
C THR A 157 4.67 -20.28 6.57
N LYS A 158 5.72 -21.12 6.57
CA LYS A 158 6.79 -21.03 7.57
C LYS A 158 7.55 -19.69 7.52
N LYS A 159 7.76 -19.17 6.32
CA LYS A 159 8.44 -17.89 6.11
C LYS A 159 7.58 -16.73 6.59
N MET A 160 6.27 -16.77 6.26
CA MET A 160 5.32 -15.75 6.70
C MET A 160 5.12 -15.76 8.23
N ASP A 161 5.10 -16.95 8.85
CA ASP A 161 5.00 -17.07 10.32
C ASP A 161 6.19 -16.39 11.01
N ILE A 162 7.41 -16.65 10.55
CA ILE A 162 8.60 -15.96 11.06
C ILE A 162 8.47 -14.44 10.90
N GLY A 163 7.98 -13.99 9.75
CA GLY A 163 7.74 -12.58 9.46
C GLY A 163 6.75 -11.95 10.43
N LEU A 164 5.61 -12.62 10.64
CA LEU A 164 4.58 -12.15 11.57
C LEU A 164 5.08 -12.10 13.02
N GLN A 165 5.78 -13.12 13.49
CA GLN A 165 6.36 -13.13 14.84
C GLN A 165 7.36 -11.98 15.04
N ARG A 166 8.15 -11.66 14.02
CA ARG A 166 9.08 -10.53 14.06
C ARG A 166 8.36 -9.18 14.05
N LEU A 167 7.27 -9.05 13.29
CA LEU A 167 6.42 -7.85 13.34
C LEU A 167 5.84 -7.67 14.73
N ILE A 168 5.29 -8.73 15.33
CA ILE A 168 4.76 -8.67 16.71
C ILE A 168 5.84 -8.22 17.69
N ALA A 169 7.05 -8.76 17.57
CA ALA A 169 8.16 -8.36 18.44
C ALA A 169 8.62 -6.90 18.27
N MET A 170 8.29 -6.26 17.14
CA MET A 170 8.60 -4.84 16.89
C MET A 170 7.53 -3.87 17.41
N GLU A 171 6.42 -4.37 17.95
CA GLU A 171 5.31 -3.52 18.41
C GLU A 171 5.75 -2.55 19.52
N ASP A 172 6.61 -3.01 20.43
CA ASP A 172 7.16 -2.18 21.50
C ASP A 172 8.09 -1.07 20.97
N ASP A 173 8.75 -1.27 19.85
CA ASP A 173 9.62 -0.26 19.23
C ASP A 173 8.86 1.03 18.90
N ILE A 174 7.56 0.95 18.60
CA ILE A 174 6.70 2.11 18.27
C ILE A 174 6.68 3.11 19.41
N GLN A 175 6.63 2.64 20.65
CA GLN A 175 6.61 3.51 21.83
C GLN A 175 7.94 4.23 22.07
N HIS A 176 8.98 3.83 21.37
CA HIS A 176 10.31 4.41 21.43
C HIS A 176 10.66 5.29 20.21
N LEU A 177 9.70 5.48 19.29
CA LEU A 177 9.90 6.42 18.18
C LEU A 177 10.06 7.83 18.74
N PHE A 178 11.05 8.59 18.24
CA PHE A 178 11.24 9.98 18.62
C PHE A 178 11.34 10.89 17.39
N ALA A 179 11.01 12.15 17.57
CA ALA A 179 11.02 13.14 16.51
C ALA A 179 11.68 14.45 16.99
N ARG A 180 12.62 14.98 16.22
CA ARG A 180 13.34 16.22 16.52
C ARG A 180 12.56 17.46 16.10
N ASP A 181 11.66 17.29 15.14
CA ASP A 181 10.89 18.37 14.54
C ASP A 181 9.54 17.84 14.00
N ALA A 182 8.72 18.74 13.48
CA ALA A 182 7.39 18.42 12.94
C ALA A 182 7.45 17.49 11.72
N HIS A 183 8.51 17.53 10.91
CA HIS A 183 8.67 16.63 9.79
C HIS A 183 8.93 15.20 10.27
N GLU A 184 9.83 15.03 11.24
CA GLU A 184 10.08 13.72 11.84
C GLU A 184 8.87 13.21 12.63
N LEU A 185 8.07 14.10 13.23
CA LEU A 185 6.80 13.71 13.84
C LEU A 185 5.84 13.10 12.82
N LEU A 186 5.69 13.74 11.66
CA LEU A 186 4.90 13.19 10.56
C LEU A 186 5.44 11.81 10.17
N ARG A 187 6.75 11.70 9.97
CA ARG A 187 7.40 10.42 9.60
C ARG A 187 7.25 9.33 10.67
N ALA A 188 7.22 9.69 11.96
CA ALA A 188 6.99 8.73 13.04
C ALA A 188 5.57 8.15 13.00
N ASN A 189 4.57 8.99 12.75
CA ASN A 189 3.19 8.53 12.60
C ASN A 189 2.99 7.72 11.31
N GLU A 190 3.58 8.14 10.19
CA GLU A 190 3.58 7.35 8.95
C GLU A 190 4.24 5.98 9.13
N ALA A 191 5.37 5.91 9.81
CA ALA A 191 6.08 4.66 10.07
C ALA A 191 5.24 3.68 10.91
N GLN A 192 4.45 4.19 11.86
CA GLN A 192 3.47 3.39 12.58
C GLN A 192 2.39 2.84 11.64
N HIS A 193 1.81 3.68 10.77
CA HIS A 193 0.81 3.22 9.79
C HIS A 193 1.38 2.17 8.82
N VAL A 194 2.63 2.35 8.38
CA VAL A 194 3.34 1.35 7.55
C VAL A 194 3.46 0.01 8.30
N TYR A 195 3.77 0.05 9.60
CA TYR A 195 3.82 -1.14 10.44
C TYR A 195 2.45 -1.81 10.56
N ASP A 196 1.40 -1.04 10.85
CA ASP A 196 0.03 -1.55 10.99
C ASP A 196 -0.44 -2.22 9.70
N CYS A 197 -0.19 -1.58 8.55
CA CYS A 197 -0.49 -2.16 7.24
C CYS A 197 0.29 -3.46 6.98
N ALA A 198 1.57 -3.50 7.34
CA ALA A 198 2.39 -4.69 7.20
C ALA A 198 1.88 -5.85 8.06
N LYS A 199 1.49 -5.57 9.31
CA LYS A 199 0.92 -6.56 10.24
C LYS A 199 -0.43 -7.09 9.73
N MET A 200 -1.33 -6.20 9.28
CA MET A 200 -2.61 -6.60 8.68
C MET A 200 -2.42 -7.44 7.43
N ALA A 201 -1.51 -7.05 6.56
CA ALA A 201 -1.20 -7.80 5.33
C ALA A 201 -0.61 -9.18 5.63
N ALA A 202 0.25 -9.29 6.65
CA ALA A 202 0.81 -10.57 7.11
C ALA A 202 -0.29 -11.50 7.62
N VAL A 203 -1.15 -11.01 8.51
CA VAL A 203 -2.28 -11.78 9.07
C VAL A 203 -3.23 -12.23 7.96
N ALA A 204 -3.62 -11.33 7.06
CA ALA A 204 -4.49 -11.65 5.93
C ALA A 204 -3.86 -12.68 4.99
N SER A 205 -2.55 -12.59 4.75
CA SER A 205 -1.82 -13.56 3.94
C SER A 205 -1.75 -14.93 4.61
N MET A 206 -1.58 -15.00 5.93
CA MET A 206 -1.60 -16.25 6.70
C MET A 206 -2.98 -16.91 6.73
N TYR A 207 -4.03 -16.10 6.75
CA TYR A 207 -5.40 -16.59 6.72
C TYR A 207 -5.80 -17.19 5.37
N ARG A 208 -5.22 -16.72 4.26
CA ARG A 208 -5.48 -17.21 2.92
C ARG A 208 -4.79 -18.56 2.71
N THR A 209 -5.56 -19.57 2.36
CA THR A 209 -5.06 -20.96 2.13
C THR A 209 -4.99 -21.35 0.66
N GLU A 210 -5.46 -20.49 -0.25
CA GLU A 210 -5.43 -20.70 -1.69
C GLU A 210 -4.56 -19.66 -2.40
N SER A 211 -3.95 -20.05 -3.51
CA SER A 211 -3.30 -19.13 -4.43
C SER A 211 -4.28 -18.64 -5.49
N ARG A 212 -4.23 -17.34 -5.75
CA ARG A 212 -4.87 -16.72 -6.90
C ARG A 212 -3.81 -15.99 -7.70
N TRP A 213 -3.97 -15.91 -9.00
CA TRP A 213 -3.02 -15.25 -9.89
C TRP A 213 -1.61 -15.89 -9.91
N GLY A 214 -1.53 -17.22 -9.77
CA GLY A 214 -0.29 -17.97 -9.91
C GLY A 214 0.64 -17.84 -8.69
N LEU A 215 1.78 -17.24 -8.83
CA LEU A 215 2.96 -17.38 -7.96
C LEU A 215 2.86 -16.77 -6.54
N TYR A 216 1.70 -16.36 -6.05
CA TYR A 216 1.64 -15.53 -4.85
C TYR A 216 1.57 -16.30 -3.53
N HIS A 217 1.05 -17.50 -3.54
CA HIS A 217 1.01 -18.36 -2.35
C HIS A 217 1.46 -19.79 -2.70
N HIS A 218 2.17 -20.41 -1.79
CA HIS A 218 2.58 -21.80 -1.85
C HIS A 218 2.44 -22.45 -0.48
#